data_04cf3bfbbfd3529c131e387e10c27359
#
_entry.id   04cf3bfbbfd3529c131e387e10c27359
#
_cell.length_a   1.000
_cell.length_b   1.000
_cell.length_c   1.000
_cell.angle_alpha   90.00
_cell.angle_beta   90.00
_cell.angle_gamma   90.00
#
_symmetry.space_group_name_H-M   'P 1'
#
loop_
_entity.id
_entity.type
_entity.pdbx_description
1 polymer ?
#
loop_
_entity_poly.entity_id
_entity_poly.type
_entity_poly.pdbx_seq_one_letter_code
_entity_poly.pdbx_strand_id
1 'polypeptide(L)'
;RPDTLFGASFIALSPDHKLVDKLKKNYPNLNKELNKLNLKNTNEQNIDKIEKIGIKIPLKATHPFLKNKTIPIFIANFVLIDYGTGAVFGCPAHDQRDFDFAKKYDLDIIEVVSQEKKQVRENKLRKAYTDNGYLINSDFLNGLTVDEAKEVSIKKLEKLNLGSRTINYRLKDWGVSRQRYWGCPIPIIYCKKCGIQT
;
A
#
# COMPACT_ATOMS: atom_id res chain seq x y z
N ARG A 1 7.96 0.59 -4.13
CA ARG A 1 8.80 -0.60 -3.99
C ARG A 1 8.73 -1.52 -5.23
N PRO A 2 9.04 -1.04 -6.45
CA PRO A 2 8.98 -1.87 -7.68
C PRO A 2 9.99 -3.03 -7.67
N ASP A 3 11.01 -2.96 -6.83
CA ASP A 3 11.96 -4.04 -6.54
C ASP A 3 11.27 -5.29 -5.98
N THR A 4 10.19 -5.14 -5.22
CA THR A 4 9.51 -6.27 -4.55
C THR A 4 8.33 -6.86 -5.33
N LEU A 5 8.13 -6.49 -6.59
CA LEU A 5 7.01 -6.95 -7.42
C LEU A 5 6.89 -8.47 -7.49
N PHE A 6 8.00 -9.21 -7.57
CA PHE A 6 7.98 -10.68 -7.60
C PHE A 6 7.38 -11.32 -6.33
N GLY A 7 7.39 -10.58 -5.22
CA GLY A 7 6.74 -10.96 -3.96
C GLY A 7 5.30 -10.48 -3.82
N ALA A 8 4.72 -9.88 -4.87
CA ALA A 8 3.36 -9.39 -4.82
C ALA A 8 2.35 -10.53 -4.66
N SER A 9 1.52 -10.47 -3.62
CA SER A 9 0.54 -11.50 -3.25
C SER A 9 -0.90 -11.04 -3.39
N PHE A 10 -1.15 -9.74 -3.36
CA PHE A 10 -2.47 -9.15 -3.56
C PHE A 10 -2.38 -7.72 -4.09
N ILE A 11 -3.48 -7.21 -4.60
CA ILE A 11 -3.71 -5.80 -4.87
C ILE A 11 -4.74 -5.30 -3.87
N ALA A 12 -4.49 -4.15 -3.25
CA ALA A 12 -5.45 -3.47 -2.39
C ALA A 12 -5.90 -2.16 -3.05
N LEU A 13 -7.21 -1.96 -3.12
CA LEU A 13 -7.85 -0.75 -3.61
C LEU A 13 -8.39 0.06 -2.43
N SER A 14 -8.30 1.37 -2.54
CA SER A 14 -9.05 2.28 -1.68
C SER A 14 -10.56 2.04 -1.86
N PRO A 15 -11.37 2.11 -0.79
CA PRO A 15 -12.83 2.08 -0.90
C PRO A 15 -13.42 3.17 -1.79
N ASP A 16 -12.70 4.29 -1.94
CA ASP A 16 -13.08 5.45 -2.77
C ASP A 16 -12.49 5.39 -4.19
N HIS A 17 -11.88 4.27 -4.57
CA HIS A 17 -11.31 4.11 -5.90
C HIS A 17 -12.42 4.01 -6.98
N LYS A 18 -12.23 4.66 -8.14
CA LYS A 18 -13.20 4.70 -9.26
C LYS A 18 -13.67 3.31 -9.72
N LEU A 19 -12.82 2.29 -9.62
CA LEU A 19 -13.21 0.92 -9.95
C LEU A 19 -14.24 0.37 -8.97
N VAL A 20 -14.13 0.74 -7.67
CA VAL A 20 -15.09 0.32 -6.64
C VAL A 20 -16.48 0.88 -6.94
N ASP A 21 -16.58 2.14 -7.40
CA ASP A 21 -17.85 2.74 -7.78
C ASP A 21 -18.52 2.03 -8.98
N LYS A 22 -17.70 1.58 -9.94
CA LYS A 22 -18.20 0.75 -11.04
C LYS A 22 -18.69 -0.62 -10.55
N LEU A 23 -17.96 -1.23 -9.58
CA LEU A 23 -18.32 -2.52 -9.03
C LEU A 23 -19.60 -2.47 -8.18
N LYS A 24 -19.84 -1.39 -7.43
CA LYS A 24 -21.09 -1.19 -6.66
C LYS A 24 -22.33 -1.33 -7.52
N LYS A 25 -22.25 -0.92 -8.79
CA LYS A 25 -23.38 -1.04 -9.76
C LYS A 25 -23.68 -2.49 -10.15
N ASN A 26 -22.64 -3.32 -10.20
CA ASN A 26 -22.74 -4.71 -10.68
C ASN A 26 -22.88 -5.72 -9.51
N TYR A 27 -22.53 -5.32 -8.29
CA TYR A 27 -22.53 -6.16 -7.10
C TYR A 27 -23.32 -5.50 -5.96
N PRO A 28 -24.66 -5.68 -5.90
CA PRO A 28 -25.53 -4.99 -4.92
C PRO A 28 -25.14 -5.21 -3.46
N ASN A 29 -24.58 -6.38 -3.13
CA ASN A 29 -24.15 -6.70 -1.77
C ASN A 29 -22.86 -6.01 -1.35
N LEU A 30 -22.09 -5.47 -2.29
CA LEU A 30 -20.81 -4.82 -2.02
C LEU A 30 -20.97 -3.61 -1.08
N ASN A 31 -22.03 -2.85 -1.22
CA ASN A 31 -22.32 -1.71 -0.33
C ASN A 31 -22.48 -2.14 1.14
N LYS A 32 -23.15 -3.27 1.39
CA LYS A 32 -23.29 -3.81 2.75
C LYS A 32 -21.97 -4.27 3.33
N GLU A 33 -21.10 -4.85 2.50
CA GLU A 33 -19.77 -5.29 2.91
C GLU A 33 -18.83 -4.11 3.15
N LEU A 34 -18.87 -3.07 2.31
CA LEU A 34 -18.08 -1.85 2.48
C LEU A 34 -18.40 -1.13 3.80
N ASN A 35 -19.65 -1.16 4.24
CA ASN A 35 -20.04 -0.59 5.53
C ASN A 35 -19.36 -1.30 6.72
N LYS A 36 -18.93 -2.56 6.56
CA LYS A 36 -18.19 -3.32 7.58
C LYS A 36 -16.73 -2.90 7.70
N LEU A 37 -16.17 -2.23 6.68
CA LEU A 37 -14.77 -1.79 6.68
C LEU A 37 -14.44 -0.68 7.68
N ASN A 38 -15.43 -0.17 8.40
CA ASN A 38 -15.25 0.82 9.48
C ASN A 38 -14.43 2.06 9.07
N LEU A 39 -14.75 2.65 7.92
CA LEU A 39 -14.00 3.72 7.24
C LEU A 39 -13.93 5.04 8.02
N LYS A 40 -14.79 5.22 9.05
CA LYS A 40 -14.90 6.48 9.80
C LYS A 40 -13.63 6.92 10.54
N ASN A 41 -12.68 6.02 10.73
CA ASN A 41 -11.43 6.27 11.49
C ASN A 41 -10.15 6.13 10.66
N THR A 42 -10.26 6.05 9.33
CA THR A 42 -9.11 5.81 8.45
C THR A 42 -8.49 7.13 8.02
N ASN A 43 -7.70 7.73 8.90
CA ASN A 43 -6.84 8.88 8.59
C ASN A 43 -5.38 8.42 8.57
N GLU A 44 -4.49 9.14 7.87
CA GLU A 44 -3.04 8.83 7.84
C GLU A 44 -2.44 8.59 9.22
N GLN A 45 -2.90 9.31 10.25
CA GLN A 45 -2.40 9.22 11.62
C GLN A 45 -2.79 7.93 12.36
N ASN A 46 -3.87 7.27 11.94
CA ASN A 46 -4.43 6.11 12.63
C ASN A 46 -4.29 4.81 11.85
N ILE A 47 -3.85 4.88 10.58
CA ILE A 47 -3.83 3.74 9.66
C ILE A 47 -3.00 2.57 10.18
N ASP A 48 -1.93 2.84 10.92
CA ASP A 48 -1.05 1.80 11.47
C ASP A 48 -1.67 1.09 12.69
N LYS A 49 -2.61 1.74 13.37
CA LYS A 49 -3.24 1.25 14.61
C LYS A 49 -4.53 0.46 14.39
N ILE A 50 -5.18 0.63 13.24
CA ILE A 50 -6.43 -0.06 12.95
C ILE A 50 -6.19 -1.48 12.47
N GLU A 51 -7.14 -2.35 12.77
CA GLU A 51 -7.15 -3.70 12.21
C GLU A 51 -7.28 -3.65 10.68
N LYS A 52 -6.39 -4.36 9.98
CA LYS A 52 -6.36 -4.42 8.51
C LYS A 52 -7.47 -5.36 8.04
N ILE A 53 -8.48 -4.78 7.40
CA ILE A 53 -9.64 -5.52 6.88
C ILE A 53 -9.77 -5.25 5.39
N GLY A 54 -10.10 -6.29 4.63
CA GLY A 54 -10.33 -6.20 3.20
C GLY A 54 -11.47 -7.09 2.73
N ILE A 55 -12.10 -6.70 1.64
CA ILE A 55 -13.14 -7.44 0.94
C ILE A 55 -12.53 -7.94 -0.36
N LYS A 56 -12.44 -9.25 -0.53
CA LYS A 56 -12.00 -9.85 -1.78
C LYS A 56 -13.06 -9.66 -2.85
N ILE A 57 -12.67 -9.12 -4.00
CA ILE A 57 -13.58 -8.97 -5.15
C ILE A 57 -13.31 -10.05 -6.20
N PRO A 58 -14.29 -10.37 -7.08
CA PRO A 58 -14.16 -11.42 -8.11
C PRO A 58 -13.31 -10.98 -9.32
N LEU A 59 -12.35 -10.10 -9.10
CA LEU A 59 -11.39 -9.65 -10.09
C LEU A 59 -9.97 -10.08 -9.67
N LYS A 60 -9.12 -10.25 -10.68
CA LYS A 60 -7.70 -10.54 -10.50
C LYS A 60 -6.87 -9.59 -11.35
N ALA A 61 -5.70 -9.22 -10.85
CA ALA A 61 -4.71 -8.48 -11.62
C ALA A 61 -3.67 -9.44 -12.21
N THR A 62 -3.19 -9.15 -13.41
CA THR A 62 -2.11 -9.90 -14.04
C THR A 62 -0.77 -9.37 -13.54
N HIS A 63 0.14 -10.26 -13.17
CA HIS A 63 1.50 -9.88 -12.78
C HIS A 63 2.28 -9.35 -13.98
N PRO A 64 2.97 -8.18 -13.91
CA PRO A 64 3.59 -7.56 -15.08
C PRO A 64 4.78 -8.34 -15.66
N PHE A 65 5.48 -9.14 -14.85
CA PHE A 65 6.68 -9.85 -15.28
C PHE A 65 6.49 -11.39 -15.36
N LEU A 66 5.52 -11.95 -14.66
CA LEU A 66 5.29 -13.39 -14.62
C LEU A 66 4.08 -13.74 -15.48
N LYS A 67 4.33 -14.44 -16.59
CA LYS A 67 3.27 -14.95 -17.48
C LYS A 67 2.32 -15.86 -16.70
N ASN A 68 1.02 -15.66 -16.91
CA ASN A 68 -0.05 -16.47 -16.31
C ASN A 68 -0.18 -16.38 -14.78
N LYS A 69 0.62 -15.57 -14.08
CA LYS A 69 0.40 -15.29 -12.65
C LYS A 69 -0.66 -14.22 -12.49
N THR A 70 -1.71 -14.55 -11.77
CA THR A 70 -2.78 -13.61 -11.38
C THR A 70 -2.77 -13.41 -9.87
N ILE A 71 -3.10 -12.20 -9.45
CA ILE A 71 -3.07 -11.75 -8.06
C ILE A 71 -4.48 -11.33 -7.67
N PRO A 72 -5.02 -11.78 -6.52
CA PRO A 72 -6.34 -11.39 -6.04
C PRO A 72 -6.39 -9.90 -5.73
N ILE A 73 -7.57 -9.30 -5.93
CA ILE A 73 -7.81 -7.90 -5.62
C ILE A 73 -8.74 -7.80 -4.41
N PHE A 74 -8.38 -6.93 -3.48
CA PHE A 74 -9.16 -6.59 -2.29
C PHE A 74 -9.50 -5.11 -2.28
N ILE A 75 -10.64 -4.75 -1.72
CA ILE A 75 -10.93 -3.40 -1.25
C ILE A 75 -10.57 -3.36 0.22
N ALA A 76 -9.64 -2.49 0.62
CA ALA A 76 -9.06 -2.54 1.95
C ALA A 76 -9.12 -1.19 2.67
N ASN A 77 -9.36 -1.24 3.99
CA ASN A 77 -9.52 -0.05 4.81
C ASN A 77 -8.21 0.71 5.10
N PHE A 78 -7.07 0.19 4.73
CA PHE A 78 -5.76 0.80 4.96
C PHE A 78 -5.14 1.42 3.70
N VAL A 79 -5.88 1.51 2.59
CA VAL A 79 -5.45 2.20 1.37
C VAL A 79 -6.22 3.50 1.23
N LEU A 80 -5.50 4.62 1.24
CA LEU A 80 -6.07 5.95 1.03
C LEU A 80 -6.12 6.29 -0.45
N ILE A 81 -7.16 7.02 -0.86
CA ILE A 81 -7.33 7.43 -2.26
C ILE A 81 -6.22 8.38 -2.74
N ASP A 82 -5.73 9.22 -1.83
CA ASP A 82 -4.68 10.22 -2.12
C ASP A 82 -3.27 9.60 -2.16
N TYR A 83 -3.14 8.30 -1.88
CA TYR A 83 -1.88 7.61 -1.96
C TYR A 83 -1.69 6.99 -3.35
N GLY A 84 -0.92 7.66 -4.20
CA GLY A 84 -0.67 7.24 -5.58
C GLY A 84 -1.94 7.25 -6.42
N THR A 85 -2.34 6.10 -6.92
CA THR A 85 -3.57 5.91 -7.72
C THR A 85 -4.76 5.45 -6.88
N GLY A 86 -4.60 5.31 -5.56
CA GLY A 86 -5.58 4.63 -4.70
C GLY A 86 -5.60 3.11 -4.87
N ALA A 87 -4.57 2.56 -5.53
CA ALA A 87 -4.35 1.13 -5.71
C ALA A 87 -2.88 0.81 -5.38
N VAL A 88 -2.65 -0.18 -4.53
CA VAL A 88 -1.32 -0.61 -4.14
C VAL A 88 -1.19 -2.13 -4.29
N PHE A 89 -0.01 -2.63 -4.63
CA PHE A 89 0.25 -4.06 -4.49
C PHE A 89 0.82 -4.35 -3.11
N GLY A 90 0.43 -5.47 -2.52
CA GLY A 90 0.94 -5.93 -1.24
C GLY A 90 2.09 -6.90 -1.43
N CYS A 91 3.20 -6.64 -0.72
CA CYS A 91 4.33 -7.55 -0.62
C CYS A 91 4.56 -7.97 0.83
N PRO A 92 3.86 -9.02 1.30
CA PRO A 92 3.84 -9.42 2.71
C PRO A 92 5.20 -9.69 3.33
N ALA A 93 6.15 -10.19 2.56
CA ALA A 93 7.48 -10.46 3.09
C ALA A 93 8.27 -9.19 3.45
N HIS A 94 7.89 -8.00 2.92
CA HIS A 94 8.68 -6.76 3.02
C HIS A 94 7.91 -5.54 3.50
N ASP A 95 6.65 -5.71 3.90
CA ASP A 95 5.82 -4.71 4.59
C ASP A 95 5.04 -5.39 5.72
N GLN A 96 5.14 -4.87 6.95
CA GLN A 96 4.51 -5.51 8.10
C GLN A 96 2.97 -5.46 8.03
N ARG A 97 2.39 -4.40 7.45
CA ARG A 97 0.93 -4.28 7.27
C ARG A 97 0.43 -5.33 6.30
N ASP A 98 1.16 -5.51 5.20
CA ASP A 98 0.86 -6.53 4.19
C ASP A 98 1.04 -7.94 4.75
N PHE A 99 2.04 -8.13 5.64
CA PHE A 99 2.30 -9.40 6.31
C PHE A 99 1.14 -9.82 7.21
N ASP A 100 0.66 -8.90 8.04
CA ASP A 100 -0.47 -9.15 8.94
C ASP A 100 -1.75 -9.41 8.15
N PHE A 101 -1.95 -8.64 7.07
CA PHE A 101 -3.07 -8.85 6.15
C PHE A 101 -3.00 -10.21 5.45
N ALA A 102 -1.83 -10.58 4.92
CA ALA A 102 -1.64 -11.85 4.23
C ALA A 102 -1.86 -13.06 5.16
N LYS A 103 -1.42 -12.98 6.41
CA LYS A 103 -1.71 -14.01 7.42
C LYS A 103 -3.19 -14.14 7.70
N LYS A 104 -3.91 -13.03 7.80
CA LYS A 104 -5.34 -13.02 8.07
C LYS A 104 -6.16 -13.64 6.93
N TYR A 105 -5.74 -13.42 5.69
CA TYR A 105 -6.45 -13.87 4.49
C TYR A 105 -5.83 -15.10 3.82
N ASP A 106 -4.87 -15.76 4.48
CA ASP A 106 -4.17 -16.96 4.00
C ASP A 106 -3.59 -16.76 2.58
N LEU A 107 -2.85 -15.64 2.42
CA LEU A 107 -2.19 -15.29 1.16
C LEU A 107 -0.71 -15.70 1.21
N ASP A 108 -0.13 -15.93 0.04
CA ASP A 108 1.29 -16.28 -0.09
C ASP A 108 2.21 -15.19 0.48
N ILE A 109 3.24 -15.61 1.21
CA ILE A 109 4.31 -14.73 1.70
C ILE A 109 5.61 -15.19 1.03
N ILE A 110 6.05 -14.42 0.02
CA ILE A 110 7.20 -14.75 -0.81
C ILE A 110 8.32 -13.77 -0.49
N GLU A 111 9.41 -14.27 0.08
CA GLU A 111 10.60 -13.48 0.36
C GLU A 111 11.34 -13.17 -0.95
N VAL A 112 11.59 -11.89 -1.22
CA VAL A 112 12.28 -11.41 -2.42
C VAL A 112 13.45 -10.50 -2.13
N VAL A 113 13.68 -10.13 -0.86
CA VAL A 113 14.87 -9.40 -0.39
C VAL A 113 15.46 -10.17 0.78
N SER A 114 16.77 -10.41 0.77
CA SER A 114 17.51 -11.08 1.83
C SER A 114 18.83 -10.37 2.12
N GLN A 115 19.36 -10.51 3.34
CA GLN A 115 20.69 -10.02 3.68
C GLN A 115 21.79 -10.68 2.83
N GLU A 116 21.59 -11.93 2.45
CA GLU A 116 22.52 -12.70 1.65
C GLU A 116 22.06 -12.81 0.20
N LYS A 117 23.01 -12.90 -0.74
CA LYS A 117 22.72 -13.04 -2.19
C LYS A 117 22.08 -14.37 -2.58
N LYS A 118 21.98 -15.30 -1.66
CA LYS A 118 21.39 -16.63 -1.88
C LYS A 118 20.22 -16.84 -0.89
N GLN A 119 19.22 -17.55 -1.35
CA GLN A 119 18.14 -18.00 -0.49
C GLN A 119 18.70 -18.96 0.56
N VAL A 120 18.70 -18.55 1.83
CA VAL A 120 19.37 -19.32 2.90
C VAL A 120 18.40 -20.18 3.69
N ARG A 121 17.06 -20.00 3.60
CA ARG A 121 16.15 -20.73 4.52
C ARG A 121 14.78 -21.08 3.93
N GLU A 122 14.37 -22.31 4.21
CA GLU A 122 12.97 -22.79 4.16
C GLU A 122 12.11 -22.26 5.35
N ASN A 123 12.63 -21.40 6.19
CA ASN A 123 11.93 -20.95 7.39
C ASN A 123 10.87 -19.91 7.02
N LYS A 124 9.61 -20.24 7.30
CA LYS A 124 8.49 -19.28 7.22
C LYS A 124 8.82 -18.02 8.03
N LEU A 125 8.80 -16.88 7.39
CA LEU A 125 8.99 -15.59 8.04
C LEU A 125 8.00 -15.44 9.21
N ARG A 126 8.51 -15.01 10.36
CA ARG A 126 7.68 -14.69 11.52
C ARG A 126 7.18 -13.26 11.50
N LYS A 127 7.91 -12.36 10.82
CA LYS A 127 7.61 -10.95 10.59
C LYS A 127 8.18 -10.52 9.25
N ALA A 128 7.71 -9.40 8.73
CA ALA A 128 8.24 -8.82 7.50
C ALA A 128 9.72 -8.43 7.67
N TYR A 129 10.50 -8.61 6.60
CA TYR A 129 11.86 -8.12 6.49
C TYR A 129 11.87 -6.79 5.75
N THR A 130 12.13 -5.69 6.46
CA THR A 130 12.02 -4.33 5.94
C THR A 130 13.36 -3.65 5.65
N ASP A 131 14.47 -4.31 5.96
CA ASP A 131 15.80 -3.76 5.78
C ASP A 131 16.30 -3.90 4.33
N ASN A 132 17.42 -3.26 4.04
CA ASN A 132 18.10 -3.38 2.76
C ASN A 132 18.76 -4.75 2.60
N GLY A 133 18.99 -5.15 1.35
CA GLY A 133 19.59 -6.43 1.03
C GLY A 133 19.74 -6.66 -0.47
N TYR A 134 19.79 -7.92 -0.84
CA TYR A 134 19.89 -8.38 -2.21
C TYR A 134 18.60 -9.08 -2.63
N LEU A 135 18.24 -8.91 -3.91
CA LEU A 135 17.07 -9.56 -4.47
C LEU A 135 17.30 -11.07 -4.65
N ILE A 136 16.30 -11.84 -4.21
CA ILE A 136 16.20 -13.29 -4.38
C ILE A 136 14.81 -13.62 -4.94
N ASN A 137 14.58 -14.80 -5.48
CA ASN A 137 13.27 -15.23 -6.02
C ASN A 137 12.63 -14.24 -6.99
N SER A 138 13.43 -13.41 -7.68
CA SER A 138 13.01 -12.25 -8.44
C SER A 138 13.54 -12.27 -9.89
N ASP A 139 13.75 -13.44 -10.46
CA ASP A 139 14.17 -13.68 -11.85
C ASP A 139 15.36 -12.77 -12.26
N PHE A 140 15.16 -11.85 -13.20
CA PHE A 140 16.18 -10.94 -13.72
C PHE A 140 16.71 -9.93 -12.68
N LEU A 141 16.09 -9.82 -11.50
CA LEU A 141 16.53 -8.94 -10.40
C LEU A 141 17.44 -9.68 -9.39
N ASN A 142 17.55 -11.00 -9.47
CA ASN A 142 18.31 -11.78 -8.49
C ASN A 142 19.76 -11.31 -8.36
N GLY A 143 20.21 -11.14 -7.12
CA GLY A 143 21.57 -10.70 -6.78
C GLY A 143 21.82 -9.20 -6.86
N LEU A 144 20.87 -8.40 -7.37
CA LEU A 144 20.94 -6.96 -7.35
C LEU A 144 20.66 -6.43 -5.93
N THR A 145 21.22 -5.28 -5.61
CA THR A 145 20.80 -4.51 -4.43
C THR A 145 19.39 -3.95 -4.62
N VAL A 146 18.73 -3.58 -3.52
CA VAL A 146 17.38 -2.98 -3.56
C VAL A 146 17.32 -1.77 -4.49
N ASP A 147 18.34 -0.90 -4.46
CA ASP A 147 18.32 0.33 -5.27
C ASP A 147 18.55 0.06 -6.75
N GLU A 148 19.49 -0.83 -7.10
CA GLU A 148 19.66 -1.30 -8.48
C GLU A 148 18.38 -1.97 -9.02
N ALA A 149 17.75 -2.79 -8.22
CA ALA A 149 16.53 -3.50 -8.59
C ALA A 149 15.34 -2.55 -8.83
N LYS A 150 15.21 -1.47 -8.07
CA LYS A 150 14.22 -0.41 -8.33
C LYS A 150 14.42 0.18 -9.72
N GLU A 151 15.63 0.59 -10.05
CA GLU A 151 15.95 1.18 -11.34
C GLU A 151 15.70 0.22 -12.51
N VAL A 152 16.13 -1.02 -12.38
CA VAL A 152 15.93 -2.06 -13.42
C VAL A 152 14.44 -2.36 -13.60
N SER A 153 13.67 -2.48 -12.51
CA SER A 153 12.23 -2.74 -12.55
C SER A 153 11.47 -1.60 -13.23
N ILE A 154 11.77 -0.36 -12.86
CA ILE A 154 11.13 0.83 -13.45
C ILE A 154 11.39 0.88 -14.95
N LYS A 155 12.66 0.80 -15.38
CA LYS A 155 13.03 0.78 -16.80
C LYS A 155 12.32 -0.32 -17.57
N LYS A 156 12.17 -1.50 -16.98
CA LYS A 156 11.48 -2.62 -17.62
C LYS A 156 9.97 -2.39 -17.73
N LEU A 157 9.32 -1.83 -16.70
CA LEU A 157 7.91 -1.46 -16.73
C LEU A 157 7.63 -0.39 -17.79
N GLU A 158 8.50 0.64 -17.89
CA GLU A 158 8.42 1.68 -18.92
C GLU A 158 8.58 1.11 -20.33
N LYS A 159 9.57 0.24 -20.54
CA LYS A 159 9.77 -0.44 -21.84
C LYS A 159 8.57 -1.29 -22.27
N LEU A 160 7.86 -1.86 -21.31
CA LEU A 160 6.66 -2.67 -21.55
C LEU A 160 5.38 -1.83 -21.64
N ASN A 161 5.46 -0.51 -21.47
CA ASN A 161 4.30 0.39 -21.36
C ASN A 161 3.30 -0.01 -20.27
N LEU A 162 3.78 -0.60 -19.16
CA LEU A 162 2.97 -1.05 -18.04
C LEU A 162 3.03 -0.10 -16.83
N GLY A 163 3.88 0.91 -16.89
CA GLY A 163 4.04 1.90 -15.82
C GLY A 163 5.05 2.97 -16.19
N SER A 164 5.13 4.00 -15.36
CA SER A 164 6.10 5.09 -15.49
C SER A 164 6.62 5.49 -14.12
N ARG A 165 7.83 6.05 -14.09
CA ARG A 165 8.40 6.63 -12.88
C ARG A 165 7.53 7.80 -12.42
N THR A 166 7.19 7.82 -11.15
CA THR A 166 6.47 8.92 -10.51
C THR A 166 7.18 9.34 -9.24
N ILE A 167 7.34 10.64 -9.03
CA ILE A 167 7.92 11.22 -7.82
C ILE A 167 6.79 11.91 -7.05
N ASN A 168 6.45 11.38 -5.89
CA ASN A 168 5.47 11.97 -4.99
C ASN A 168 6.19 12.75 -3.88
N TYR A 169 5.97 14.05 -3.81
CA TYR A 169 6.50 14.89 -2.75
C TYR A 169 5.58 14.80 -1.53
N ARG A 170 6.09 14.29 -0.42
CA ARG A 170 5.40 14.36 0.88
C ARG A 170 5.79 15.65 1.58
N LEU A 171 4.94 16.63 1.48
CA LEU A 171 5.05 17.85 2.28
C LEU A 171 4.21 17.66 3.54
N LYS A 172 4.81 17.90 4.70
CA LYS A 172 4.06 18.02 5.95
C LYS A 172 3.37 19.39 5.96
N ASP A 173 2.12 19.40 6.41
CA ASP A 173 1.40 20.65 6.61
C ASP A 173 2.22 21.57 7.52
N TRP A 174 2.39 22.79 7.06
CA TRP A 174 3.07 23.82 7.82
C TRP A 174 2.03 24.63 8.57
N GLY A 175 2.06 24.58 9.92
CA GLY A 175 1.20 25.44 10.74
C GLY A 175 1.46 26.92 10.43
N VAL A 176 0.46 27.60 9.91
CA VAL A 176 0.53 29.04 9.56
C VAL A 176 0.58 29.90 10.83
N SER A 177 -0.20 29.54 11.84
CA SER A 177 -0.24 30.25 13.12
C SER A 177 1.03 30.00 13.93
N ARG A 178 1.63 31.09 14.43
CA ARG A 178 2.80 31.07 15.29
C ARG A 178 2.48 31.85 16.57
N GLN A 179 2.52 31.18 17.73
CA GLN A 179 2.34 31.78 19.06
C GLN A 179 3.68 32.31 19.56
N ARG A 180 4.26 33.25 18.80
CA ARG A 180 5.54 33.90 19.14
C ARG A 180 5.41 35.39 18.88
N TYR A 181 6.26 36.19 19.53
CA TYR A 181 6.22 37.64 19.43
C TYR A 181 6.21 38.17 17.97
N TRP A 182 6.95 37.54 17.10
CA TRP A 182 7.03 37.84 15.65
C TRP A 182 6.14 36.94 14.78
N GLY A 183 5.29 36.11 15.39
CA GLY A 183 4.39 35.21 14.66
C GLY A 183 3.15 35.93 14.17
N CYS A 184 2.34 35.20 13.38
CA CYS A 184 0.99 35.64 12.99
C CYS A 184 0.00 34.69 13.68
N PRO A 185 -0.45 35.00 14.91
CA PRO A 185 -1.44 34.19 15.59
C PRO A 185 -2.79 34.34 14.91
N ILE A 186 -3.46 33.22 14.66
CA ILE A 186 -4.86 33.25 14.23
C ILE A 186 -5.71 33.16 15.49
N PRO A 187 -6.55 34.20 15.79
CA PRO A 187 -7.42 34.18 16.97
C PRO A 187 -8.49 33.09 16.76
N ILE A 188 -8.59 32.18 17.70
CA ILE A 188 -9.61 31.13 17.69
C ILE A 188 -10.40 31.17 18.97
N ILE A 189 -11.73 31.26 18.85
CA ILE A 189 -12.66 31.27 19.96
C ILE A 189 -13.31 29.89 20.11
N TYR A 190 -13.24 29.31 21.29
CA TYR A 190 -13.93 28.06 21.61
C TYR A 190 -15.33 28.36 22.17
N CYS A 191 -16.33 28.27 21.32
CA CYS A 191 -17.73 28.44 21.75
C CYS A 191 -18.27 27.09 22.24
N LYS A 192 -18.88 27.07 23.42
CA LYS A 192 -19.51 25.86 24.00
C LYS A 192 -20.68 25.32 23.18
N LYS A 193 -21.36 26.18 22.38
CA LYS A 193 -22.49 25.77 21.53
C LYS A 193 -22.09 25.41 20.10
N CYS A 194 -21.18 26.18 19.48
CA CYS A 194 -20.87 26.12 18.06
C CYS A 194 -19.48 25.48 17.78
N GLY A 195 -18.71 25.15 18.81
CA GLY A 195 -17.36 24.64 18.63
C GLY A 195 -16.33 25.75 18.33
N ILE A 196 -15.35 25.43 17.48
CA ILE A 196 -14.28 26.37 17.11
C ILE A 196 -14.82 27.41 16.13
N GLN A 197 -14.55 28.67 16.39
CA GLN A 197 -14.87 29.82 15.53
C GLN A 197 -13.62 30.67 15.28
N THR A 198 -13.51 31.29 14.12
CA THR A 198 -12.45 32.23 13.72
C THR A 198 -12.98 33.64 13.67
#